data_72d664bc8a8aef754fd8eeaee45fc3a7
#
_entry.id   72d664bc8a8aef754fd8eeaee45fc3a7
#
_cell.length_a   1.000
_cell.length_b   1.000
_cell.length_c   1.000
_cell.angle_alpha   90.00
_cell.angle_beta   90.00
_cell.angle_gamma   90.00
#
_symmetry.space_group_name_H-M   'P 1'
#
loop_
_entity.id
_entity.type
_entity.pdbx_description
1 polymer ?
#
loop_
_entity_poly.entity_id
_entity_poly.type
_entity_poly.pdbx_seq_one_letter_code
_entity_poly.pdbx_strand_id
1 'polypeptide(L)'
;MNRVVRVVLILLSIFIIAGCGQASQEDVKKELEEVVGDLTSYQTKAKMEMLTGETAQLYEIDLAYQSDHFYRVLMHNEGDEEGSQIILKNDDGVFVLTPALNKSFRFQSDWPSNASQPYLYHSLVADVLNDDQAEFKVTDQYYVFKTQTNYQHNKTLPIQEVYFDQDSLTPYLVKIYDADHNVAVEVTFEPFELGVEFEPNFFEVDANLTSGIFSLPVGLIEGEHSQSEFIVRYPTALMGAELSETAEFDREEGKRVVLTYQGEKEFTIVQDYNETAMVAVREPELSAGVPVHIGKTIGAMTDQSLTWSENGVDYYLASEQLTREEMIEVAQSMGQQMEK
;
A
#
# COMPACT_ATOMS: atom_id res chain seq x y z
N MET A 1 -44.25 56.40 3.84
CA MET A 1 -43.14 55.56 3.43
C MET A 1 -43.37 55.22 1.98
N ASN A 2 -42.62 55.84 1.07
CA ASN A 2 -42.90 55.86 -0.36
C ASN A 2 -42.77 54.50 -1.01
N ARG A 3 -43.63 54.21 -2.01
CA ARG A 3 -43.58 52.92 -2.78
C ARG A 3 -42.18 52.60 -3.30
N VAL A 4 -41.39 53.59 -3.63
CA VAL A 4 -39.99 53.47 -4.07
C VAL A 4 -39.10 52.92 -2.98
N VAL A 5 -39.25 53.36 -1.71
CA VAL A 5 -38.46 52.87 -0.54
C VAL A 5 -38.80 51.42 -0.24
N ARG A 6 -40.07 50.98 -0.43
CA ARG A 6 -40.45 49.57 -0.26
C ARG A 6 -39.88 48.68 -1.37
N VAL A 7 -39.83 49.16 -2.59
CA VAL A 7 -39.24 48.40 -3.74
C VAL A 7 -37.73 48.30 -3.58
N VAL A 8 -37.05 49.36 -3.13
CA VAL A 8 -35.60 49.32 -2.85
C VAL A 8 -35.27 48.39 -1.68
N LEU A 9 -36.09 48.36 -0.61
CA LEU A 9 -35.92 47.46 0.52
C LEU A 9 -36.18 45.99 0.12
N ILE A 10 -37.12 45.70 -0.79
CA ILE A 10 -37.34 44.34 -1.31
C ILE A 10 -36.23 43.93 -2.27
N LEU A 11 -35.69 44.79 -3.08
CA LEU A 11 -34.53 44.53 -3.93
C LEU A 11 -33.25 44.31 -3.13
N LEU A 12 -33.07 45.01 -2.00
CA LEU A 12 -31.91 44.85 -1.11
C LEU A 12 -32.00 43.53 -0.32
N SER A 13 -33.22 43.05 0.02
CA SER A 13 -33.42 41.75 0.72
C SER A 13 -33.22 40.53 -0.21
N ILE A 14 -33.35 40.67 -1.53
CA ILE A 14 -33.09 39.58 -2.51
C ILE A 14 -31.59 39.36 -2.71
N PHE A 15 -30.75 40.39 -2.49
CA PHE A 15 -29.30 40.27 -2.58
C PHE A 15 -28.64 39.52 -1.42
N ILE A 16 -29.34 39.30 -0.29
CA ILE A 16 -28.80 38.58 0.89
C ILE A 16 -28.96 37.05 0.78
N ILE A 17 -29.73 36.52 -0.18
CA ILE A 17 -30.00 35.08 -0.33
C ILE A 17 -29.05 34.40 -1.33
N ALA A 18 -28.19 35.17 -2.05
CA ALA A 18 -27.23 34.65 -3.00
C ALA A 18 -25.86 34.27 -2.36
N GLY A 19 -25.80 34.18 -1.03
CA GLY A 19 -24.60 33.79 -0.29
C GLY A 19 -24.60 32.32 0.17
N CYS A 20 -25.10 31.39 -0.64
CA CYS A 20 -24.71 30.00 -0.50
C CYS A 20 -23.33 29.89 -1.15
N GLY A 21 -22.26 30.32 -0.43
CA GLY A 21 -20.90 30.18 -0.86
C GLY A 21 -20.60 28.69 -0.99
N GLN A 22 -20.12 28.28 -2.15
CA GLN A 22 -19.42 26.99 -2.25
C GLN A 22 -18.34 26.97 -1.17
N ALA A 23 -18.18 25.83 -0.50
CA ALA A 23 -17.11 25.67 0.49
C ALA A 23 -15.77 26.08 -0.12
N SER A 24 -15.01 26.90 0.59
CA SER A 24 -13.68 27.30 0.10
C SER A 24 -12.68 26.17 0.36
N GLN A 25 -11.62 26.13 -0.42
CA GLN A 25 -10.52 25.19 -0.23
C GLN A 25 -9.99 25.21 1.22
N GLU A 26 -9.78 26.41 1.76
CA GLU A 26 -9.23 26.61 3.11
C GLU A 26 -10.18 26.12 4.20
N ASP A 27 -11.49 26.33 4.03
CA ASP A 27 -12.48 25.85 4.99
C ASP A 27 -12.48 24.31 5.01
N VAL A 28 -12.48 23.65 3.81
CA VAL A 28 -12.47 22.19 3.73
C VAL A 28 -11.15 21.60 4.24
N LYS A 29 -10.00 22.21 3.95
CA LYS A 29 -8.72 21.79 4.53
C LYS A 29 -8.77 21.80 6.05
N LYS A 30 -9.31 22.87 6.63
CA LYS A 30 -9.43 22.98 8.08
C LYS A 30 -10.39 21.92 8.67
N GLU A 31 -11.53 21.68 8.03
CA GLU A 31 -12.46 20.63 8.45
C GLU A 31 -11.83 19.23 8.36
N LEU A 32 -11.08 18.94 7.31
CA LEU A 32 -10.32 17.69 7.16
C LEU A 32 -9.28 17.52 8.28
N GLU A 33 -8.55 18.59 8.60
CA GLU A 33 -7.56 18.57 9.69
C GLU A 33 -8.23 18.30 11.05
N GLU A 34 -9.36 18.97 11.34
CA GLU A 34 -10.12 18.78 12.57
C GLU A 34 -10.68 17.35 12.67
N VAL A 35 -11.31 16.83 11.60
CA VAL A 35 -11.87 15.47 11.58
C VAL A 35 -10.80 14.42 11.81
N VAL A 36 -9.66 14.50 11.09
CA VAL A 36 -8.58 13.51 11.23
C VAL A 36 -7.89 13.64 12.59
N GLY A 37 -7.77 14.86 13.13
CA GLY A 37 -7.19 15.10 14.46
C GLY A 37 -8.03 14.54 15.61
N ASP A 38 -9.34 14.48 15.45
CA ASP A 38 -10.29 13.96 16.45
C ASP A 38 -10.61 12.47 16.28
N LEU A 39 -10.09 11.81 15.22
CA LEU A 39 -10.32 10.39 14.96
C LEU A 39 -9.72 9.51 16.06
N THR A 40 -10.58 8.75 16.73
CA THR A 40 -10.18 7.75 17.72
C THR A 40 -9.93 6.38 17.07
N SER A 41 -10.78 6.01 16.13
CA SER A 41 -10.66 4.73 15.40
C SER A 41 -11.53 4.73 14.16
N TYR A 42 -11.18 3.89 13.20
CA TYR A 42 -12.03 3.53 12.06
C TYR A 42 -11.69 2.15 11.51
N GLN A 43 -12.66 1.58 10.81
CA GLN A 43 -12.41 0.50 9.87
C GLN A 43 -13.11 0.78 8.54
N THR A 44 -12.56 0.26 7.45
CA THR A 44 -13.14 0.30 6.11
C THR A 44 -12.52 -0.77 5.23
N LYS A 45 -13.13 -1.00 4.08
CA LYS A 45 -12.54 -1.80 3.00
C LYS A 45 -12.25 -0.90 1.81
N ALA A 46 -11.25 -1.29 1.04
CA ALA A 46 -10.93 -0.62 -0.21
C ALA A 46 -10.56 -1.63 -1.30
N LYS A 47 -10.82 -1.26 -2.53
CA LYS A 47 -10.30 -1.95 -3.71
C LYS A 47 -9.26 -1.06 -4.36
N MET A 48 -8.08 -1.63 -4.61
CA MET A 48 -6.99 -0.93 -5.29
C MET A 48 -6.68 -1.64 -6.59
N GLU A 49 -6.74 -0.89 -7.68
CA GLU A 49 -6.32 -1.32 -9.01
C GLU A 49 -5.00 -0.64 -9.38
N MET A 50 -3.98 -1.44 -9.67
CA MET A 50 -2.69 -0.96 -10.15
C MET A 50 -2.56 -1.28 -11.64
N LEU A 51 -2.46 -0.23 -12.46
CA LEU A 51 -2.38 -0.31 -13.93
C LEU A 51 -0.91 -0.24 -14.39
N THR A 52 -0.01 -0.85 -13.63
CA THR A 52 1.42 -0.89 -13.92
C THR A 52 1.77 -2.20 -14.63
N GLY A 53 2.28 -2.11 -15.87
CA GLY A 53 2.59 -3.28 -16.69
C GLY A 53 1.51 -3.64 -17.70
N GLU A 54 1.55 -4.87 -18.23
CA GLU A 54 0.63 -5.34 -19.28
C GLU A 54 -0.76 -5.76 -18.74
N THR A 55 -0.87 -6.06 -17.45
CA THR A 55 -2.10 -6.50 -16.80
C THR A 55 -2.37 -5.71 -15.54
N ALA A 56 -3.63 -5.29 -15.34
CA ALA A 56 -4.06 -4.68 -14.11
C ALA A 56 -3.95 -5.67 -12.93
N GLN A 57 -3.49 -5.19 -11.79
CA GLN A 57 -3.46 -5.95 -10.55
C GLN A 57 -4.52 -5.41 -9.60
N LEU A 58 -5.38 -6.31 -9.10
CA LEU A 58 -6.50 -5.96 -8.23
C LEU A 58 -6.23 -6.46 -6.81
N TYR A 59 -6.34 -5.55 -5.85
CA TYR A 59 -6.18 -5.83 -4.42
C TYR A 59 -7.47 -5.52 -3.68
N GLU A 60 -7.83 -6.38 -2.76
CA GLU A 60 -8.78 -6.09 -1.70
C GLU A 60 -8.02 -5.75 -0.43
N ILE A 61 -8.44 -4.68 0.25
CA ILE A 61 -7.73 -4.11 1.39
C ILE A 61 -8.72 -3.93 2.54
N ASP A 62 -8.45 -4.58 3.68
CA ASP A 62 -9.15 -4.32 4.93
C ASP A 62 -8.29 -3.41 5.82
N LEU A 63 -8.84 -2.26 6.17
CA LEU A 63 -8.16 -1.20 6.89
C LEU A 63 -8.74 -1.03 8.28
N ALA A 64 -7.88 -0.95 9.28
CA ALA A 64 -8.24 -0.56 10.63
C ALA A 64 -7.20 0.42 11.19
N TYR A 65 -7.68 1.41 11.92
CA TYR A 65 -6.90 2.40 12.66
C TYR A 65 -7.45 2.57 14.05
N GLN A 66 -6.55 2.74 15.01
CA GLN A 66 -6.87 3.20 16.36
C GLN A 66 -5.82 4.21 16.81
N SER A 67 -6.27 5.30 17.43
CA SER A 67 -5.36 6.32 17.98
C SER A 67 -4.46 5.67 19.09
N ASP A 68 -3.24 6.11 19.24
CA ASP A 68 -2.56 7.24 18.61
C ASP A 68 -1.83 6.88 17.31
N HIS A 69 -1.59 5.59 17.00
CA HIS A 69 -0.72 5.20 15.87
C HIS A 69 -0.86 3.73 15.46
N PHE A 70 -1.91 3.05 15.92
CA PHE A 70 -2.13 1.66 15.56
C PHE A 70 -2.79 1.55 14.18
N TYR A 71 -2.19 0.78 13.31
CA TYR A 71 -2.71 0.48 11.97
C TYR A 71 -2.66 -1.02 11.70
N ARG A 72 -3.69 -1.51 11.04
CA ARG A 72 -3.73 -2.85 10.46
C ARG A 72 -4.25 -2.75 9.05
N VAL A 73 -3.43 -3.15 8.07
CA VAL A 73 -3.75 -3.16 6.65
C VAL A 73 -3.61 -4.59 6.18
N LEU A 74 -4.70 -5.31 6.06
CA LEU A 74 -4.72 -6.62 5.42
C LEU A 74 -4.91 -6.40 3.92
N MET A 75 -4.06 -6.99 3.13
CA MET A 75 -4.07 -6.86 1.67
C MET A 75 -3.94 -8.23 1.02
N HIS A 76 -4.80 -8.51 0.07
CA HIS A 76 -4.71 -9.73 -0.75
C HIS A 76 -5.09 -9.41 -2.20
N ASN A 77 -4.57 -10.20 -3.12
CA ASN A 77 -4.97 -10.12 -4.52
C ASN A 77 -6.35 -10.73 -4.70
N GLU A 78 -7.16 -10.18 -5.60
CA GLU A 78 -8.47 -10.74 -5.91
C GLU A 78 -8.34 -12.22 -6.32
N GLY A 79 -9.00 -13.10 -5.56
CA GLY A 79 -8.97 -14.55 -5.78
C GLY A 79 -7.74 -15.30 -5.25
N ASP A 80 -6.84 -14.64 -4.50
CA ASP A 80 -5.67 -15.25 -3.86
C ASP A 80 -5.62 -14.90 -2.37
N GLU A 81 -6.48 -15.53 -1.58
CA GLU A 81 -6.49 -15.34 -0.12
C GLU A 81 -5.23 -15.90 0.57
N GLU A 82 -4.57 -16.90 -0.04
CA GLU A 82 -3.35 -17.51 0.49
C GLU A 82 -2.15 -16.55 0.42
N GLY A 83 -2.13 -15.65 -0.57
CA GLY A 83 -1.12 -14.60 -0.73
C GLY A 83 -1.33 -13.39 0.18
N SER A 84 -2.26 -13.45 1.17
CA SER A 84 -2.58 -12.32 2.04
C SER A 84 -1.38 -11.87 2.85
N GLN A 85 -1.20 -10.54 2.93
CA GLN A 85 -0.19 -9.90 3.77
C GLN A 85 -0.82 -8.84 4.66
N ILE A 86 -0.23 -8.63 5.83
CA ILE A 86 -0.69 -7.63 6.78
C ILE A 86 0.45 -6.67 7.07
N ILE A 87 0.24 -5.37 6.82
CA ILE A 87 1.06 -4.33 7.41
C ILE A 87 0.44 -3.98 8.75
N LEU A 88 1.20 -4.16 9.81
CA LEU A 88 0.78 -3.90 11.18
C LEU A 88 1.69 -2.85 11.80
N LYS A 89 1.11 -1.84 12.42
CA LYS A 89 1.83 -0.88 13.26
C LYS A 89 1.23 -0.87 14.65
N ASN A 90 2.08 -1.06 15.64
CA ASN A 90 1.75 -1.00 17.06
C ASN A 90 2.90 -0.36 17.86
N ASP A 91 2.86 -0.46 19.21
CA ASP A 91 3.91 0.08 20.10
C ASP A 91 5.29 -0.55 19.87
N ASP A 92 5.33 -1.80 19.40
CA ASP A 92 6.57 -2.52 19.14
C ASP A 92 7.23 -2.15 17.81
N GLY A 93 6.50 -1.53 16.89
CA GLY A 93 7.01 -1.07 15.59
C GLY A 93 6.10 -1.32 14.41
N VAL A 94 6.71 -1.40 13.24
CA VAL A 94 6.05 -1.70 11.96
C VAL A 94 6.42 -3.11 11.53
N PHE A 95 5.42 -3.91 11.18
CA PHE A 95 5.59 -5.30 10.80
C PHE A 95 4.92 -5.56 9.44
N VAL A 96 5.51 -6.44 8.65
CA VAL A 96 4.84 -7.09 7.51
C VAL A 96 4.73 -8.57 7.84
N LEU A 97 3.51 -9.06 7.89
CA LEU A 97 3.18 -10.43 8.21
C LEU A 97 2.72 -11.14 6.95
N THR A 98 3.17 -12.39 6.78
CA THR A 98 2.67 -13.32 5.77
C THR A 98 2.13 -14.55 6.48
N PRO A 99 0.85 -14.55 6.90
CA PRO A 99 0.29 -15.60 7.76
C PRO A 99 0.40 -17.00 7.15
N ALA A 100 0.18 -17.15 5.86
CA ALA A 100 0.31 -18.44 5.15
C ALA A 100 1.71 -19.08 5.27
N LEU A 101 2.75 -18.24 5.41
CA LEU A 101 4.13 -18.69 5.58
C LEU A 101 4.59 -18.67 7.05
N ASN A 102 3.70 -18.25 7.97
CA ASN A 102 4.02 -18.01 9.37
C ASN A 102 5.26 -17.12 9.55
N LYS A 103 5.38 -16.08 8.70
CA LYS A 103 6.51 -15.16 8.67
C LYS A 103 6.11 -13.78 9.11
N SER A 104 7.02 -13.12 9.82
CA SER A 104 6.91 -11.71 10.18
C SER A 104 8.26 -11.02 10.04
N PHE A 105 8.22 -9.82 9.45
CA PHE A 105 9.38 -8.94 9.34
C PHE A 105 9.09 -7.66 10.12
N ARG A 106 9.99 -7.26 11.01
CA ARG A 106 9.93 -6.01 11.74
C ARG A 106 10.79 -4.96 11.06
N PHE A 107 10.19 -3.81 10.73
CA PHE A 107 10.85 -2.71 10.05
C PHE A 107 11.28 -1.61 11.01
N GLN A 108 12.46 -1.05 10.79
CA GLN A 108 12.88 0.21 11.38
C GLN A 108 12.41 1.36 10.47
N SER A 109 11.15 1.73 10.58
CA SER A 109 10.51 2.67 9.68
C SER A 109 9.54 3.57 10.44
N ASP A 110 9.42 4.83 9.99
CA ASP A 110 8.41 5.79 10.45
C ASP A 110 7.07 5.65 9.68
N TRP A 111 6.86 4.50 9.03
CA TRP A 111 5.60 4.25 8.32
C TRP A 111 4.39 4.50 9.24
N PRO A 112 3.27 5.10 8.76
CA PRO A 112 3.03 5.55 7.38
C PRO A 112 3.53 6.97 7.10
N SER A 113 4.13 7.66 8.05
CA SER A 113 4.45 9.09 7.97
C SER A 113 5.61 9.43 7.03
N ASN A 114 6.38 8.42 6.61
CA ASN A 114 7.57 8.61 5.77
C ASN A 114 7.29 8.74 4.26
N ALA A 115 6.08 8.40 3.83
CA ALA A 115 5.65 8.50 2.43
C ALA A 115 4.13 8.49 2.34
N SER A 116 3.58 8.98 1.22
CA SER A 116 2.16 8.86 0.91
C SER A 116 1.69 7.41 0.92
N GLN A 117 0.49 7.16 1.43
CA GLN A 117 -0.17 5.86 1.43
C GLN A 117 -1.57 6.04 0.83
N PRO A 118 -1.84 5.51 -0.38
CA PRO A 118 -3.07 5.83 -1.12
C PRO A 118 -4.34 5.27 -0.50
N TYR A 119 -4.20 4.40 0.47
CA TYR A 119 -5.31 3.75 1.17
C TYR A 119 -5.47 4.22 2.63
N LEU A 120 -4.61 5.09 3.16
CA LEU A 120 -4.70 5.57 4.53
C LEU A 120 -5.27 6.98 4.61
N TYR A 121 -6.38 7.14 5.33
CA TYR A 121 -7.07 8.42 5.48
C TYR A 121 -6.16 9.55 5.97
N HIS A 122 -5.39 9.30 7.05
CA HIS A 122 -4.44 10.30 7.58
C HIS A 122 -3.39 10.73 6.56
N SER A 123 -2.90 9.77 5.76
CA SER A 123 -1.91 10.06 4.72
C SER A 123 -2.48 10.93 3.61
N LEU A 124 -3.69 10.63 3.16
CA LEU A 124 -4.39 11.38 2.11
C LEU A 124 -4.66 12.83 2.56
N VAL A 125 -5.12 13.01 3.80
CA VAL A 125 -5.33 14.36 4.36
C VAL A 125 -4.01 15.10 4.53
N ALA A 126 -2.97 14.43 5.03
CA ALA A 126 -1.65 15.04 5.16
C ALA A 126 -1.09 15.55 3.82
N ASP A 127 -1.24 14.78 2.74
CA ASP A 127 -0.83 15.20 1.40
C ASP A 127 -1.58 16.46 0.94
N VAL A 128 -2.90 16.51 1.19
CA VAL A 128 -3.73 17.70 0.85
C VAL A 128 -3.33 18.93 1.67
N LEU A 129 -3.08 18.75 2.97
CA LEU A 129 -2.72 19.87 3.86
C LEU A 129 -1.33 20.43 3.57
N ASN A 130 -0.38 19.56 3.21
CA ASN A 130 1.01 19.94 2.97
C ASN A 130 1.27 20.51 1.57
N ASP A 131 0.31 20.42 0.64
CA ASP A 131 0.45 20.99 -0.70
C ASP A 131 -0.22 22.36 -0.78
N ASP A 132 0.61 23.43 -0.75
CA ASP A 132 0.16 24.80 -0.93
C ASP A 132 -0.37 25.10 -2.36
N GLN A 133 -0.07 24.22 -3.33
CA GLN A 133 -0.46 24.37 -4.72
C GLN A 133 -1.60 23.41 -5.11
N ALA A 134 -2.19 22.71 -4.14
CA ALA A 134 -3.30 21.80 -4.39
C ALA A 134 -4.45 22.51 -5.13
N GLU A 135 -4.91 21.90 -6.23
CA GLU A 135 -6.11 22.35 -6.92
C GLU A 135 -7.34 21.81 -6.19
N PHE A 136 -8.39 22.63 -6.07
CA PHE A 136 -9.63 22.28 -5.39
C PHE A 136 -10.84 22.42 -6.29
N LYS A 137 -11.71 21.42 -6.25
CA LYS A 137 -12.96 21.41 -6.98
C LYS A 137 -14.09 20.84 -6.13
N VAL A 138 -15.26 21.47 -6.18
CA VAL A 138 -16.50 20.97 -5.58
C VAL A 138 -17.34 20.33 -6.67
N THR A 139 -17.79 19.09 -6.46
CA THR A 139 -18.78 18.40 -7.30
C THR A 139 -20.11 18.29 -6.56
N ASP A 140 -21.10 17.60 -7.08
CA ASP A 140 -22.39 17.42 -6.41
C ASP A 140 -22.30 16.62 -5.10
N GLN A 141 -21.28 15.74 -4.97
CA GLN A 141 -21.14 14.81 -3.85
C GLN A 141 -19.77 14.86 -3.17
N TYR A 142 -18.75 15.38 -3.85
CA TYR A 142 -17.36 15.27 -3.39
C TYR A 142 -16.64 16.60 -3.40
N TYR A 143 -15.77 16.77 -2.40
CA TYR A 143 -14.64 17.68 -2.45
C TYR A 143 -13.48 16.95 -3.12
N VAL A 144 -12.93 17.52 -4.18
CA VAL A 144 -11.84 16.89 -4.94
C VAL A 144 -10.60 17.77 -4.82
N PHE A 145 -9.54 17.17 -4.30
CA PHE A 145 -8.22 17.79 -4.24
C PHE A 145 -7.28 17.08 -5.21
N LYS A 146 -6.64 17.87 -6.08
CA LYS A 146 -5.52 17.40 -6.89
C LYS A 146 -4.24 17.93 -6.29
N THR A 147 -3.38 17.02 -5.83
CA THR A 147 -2.19 17.34 -5.05
C THR A 147 -0.99 16.54 -5.51
N GLN A 148 0.19 17.03 -5.16
CA GLN A 148 1.43 16.29 -5.35
C GLN A 148 1.47 15.11 -4.38
N THR A 149 2.09 14.03 -4.81
CA THR A 149 2.33 12.87 -3.96
C THR A 149 3.66 13.00 -3.23
N ASN A 150 3.76 12.39 -2.06
CA ASN A 150 5.03 12.20 -1.34
C ASN A 150 5.45 10.72 -1.37
N TYR A 151 5.18 10.02 -2.48
CA TYR A 151 5.70 8.67 -2.64
C TYR A 151 7.22 8.70 -2.74
N GLN A 152 7.88 7.64 -2.27
CA GLN A 152 9.32 7.50 -2.45
C GLN A 152 9.73 7.52 -3.93
N HIS A 153 8.77 7.31 -4.84
CA HIS A 153 8.88 7.32 -6.30
C HIS A 153 8.07 8.44 -6.94
N ASN A 154 8.08 9.62 -6.34
CA ASN A 154 7.28 10.76 -6.81
C ASN A 154 7.55 11.20 -8.26
N LYS A 155 8.66 10.76 -8.86
CA LYS A 155 8.95 11.02 -10.28
C LYS A 155 8.09 10.20 -11.23
N THR A 156 7.72 8.99 -10.84
CA THR A 156 6.88 8.10 -11.65
C THR A 156 5.39 8.29 -11.37
N LEU A 157 5.04 8.68 -10.15
CA LEU A 157 3.66 8.90 -9.68
C LEU A 157 3.53 10.28 -9.02
N PRO A 158 3.68 11.37 -9.78
CA PRO A 158 3.86 12.71 -9.21
C PRO A 158 2.59 13.35 -8.64
N ILE A 159 1.41 12.94 -9.09
CA ILE A 159 0.13 13.64 -8.84
C ILE A 159 -0.93 12.63 -8.43
N GLN A 160 -1.78 13.03 -7.50
CA GLN A 160 -2.99 12.31 -7.15
C GLN A 160 -4.22 13.21 -7.11
N GLU A 161 -5.40 12.66 -7.33
CA GLU A 161 -6.69 13.25 -7.04
C GLU A 161 -7.37 12.47 -5.93
N VAL A 162 -7.75 13.16 -4.85
CA VAL A 162 -8.46 12.58 -3.71
C VAL A 162 -9.88 13.15 -3.66
N TYR A 163 -10.85 12.27 -3.63
CA TYR A 163 -12.28 12.58 -3.55
C TYR A 163 -12.75 12.31 -2.12
N PHE A 164 -13.12 13.36 -1.41
CA PHE A 164 -13.74 13.25 -0.08
C PHE A 164 -15.25 13.45 -0.19
N ASP A 165 -16.01 12.58 0.45
CA ASP A 165 -17.46 12.75 0.57
C ASP A 165 -17.78 14.05 1.34
N GLN A 166 -18.73 14.83 0.85
CA GLN A 166 -19.02 16.16 1.44
C GLN A 166 -19.66 16.09 2.82
N ASP A 167 -20.39 15.02 3.14
CA ASP A 167 -21.11 14.89 4.39
C ASP A 167 -20.23 14.29 5.50
N SER A 168 -19.43 13.28 5.16
CA SER A 168 -18.60 12.54 6.12
C SER A 168 -17.14 12.97 6.15
N LEU A 169 -16.66 13.68 5.11
CA LEU A 169 -15.26 14.04 4.85
C LEU A 169 -14.33 12.83 4.73
N THR A 170 -14.86 11.60 4.67
CA THR A 170 -14.06 10.40 4.45
C THR A 170 -13.68 10.26 2.98
N PRO A 171 -12.52 9.65 2.66
CA PRO A 171 -12.15 9.40 1.27
C PRO A 171 -13.08 8.38 0.63
N TYR A 172 -13.48 8.66 -0.61
CA TYR A 172 -14.27 7.77 -1.46
C TYR A 172 -13.44 7.17 -2.58
N LEU A 173 -12.60 7.99 -3.23
CA LEU A 173 -11.83 7.59 -4.39
C LEU A 173 -10.47 8.30 -4.39
N VAL A 174 -9.42 7.59 -4.73
CA VAL A 174 -8.10 8.16 -5.03
C VAL A 174 -7.66 7.72 -6.41
N LYS A 175 -7.18 8.66 -7.21
CA LYS A 175 -6.54 8.39 -8.50
C LYS A 175 -5.12 8.91 -8.48
N ILE A 176 -4.17 8.07 -8.81
CA ILE A 176 -2.76 8.44 -8.89
C ILE A 176 -2.35 8.35 -10.34
N TYR A 177 -1.68 9.39 -10.81
CA TYR A 177 -1.30 9.56 -12.20
C TYR A 177 0.20 9.37 -12.38
N ASP A 178 0.55 8.73 -13.50
CA ASP A 178 1.92 8.68 -13.97
C ASP A 178 2.39 10.03 -14.56
N ALA A 179 3.65 10.09 -15.00
CA ALA A 179 4.23 11.29 -15.61
C ALA A 179 3.54 11.69 -16.93
N ASP A 180 2.87 10.77 -17.61
CA ASP A 180 2.12 10.98 -18.85
C ASP A 180 0.66 11.33 -18.59
N HIS A 181 0.27 11.51 -17.32
CA HIS A 181 -1.09 11.79 -16.86
C HIS A 181 -2.11 10.65 -17.10
N ASN A 182 -1.66 9.41 -17.23
CA ASN A 182 -2.53 8.25 -17.19
C ASN A 182 -2.76 7.83 -15.74
N VAL A 183 -3.94 7.26 -15.45
CA VAL A 183 -4.20 6.67 -14.13
C VAL A 183 -3.35 5.41 -13.99
N ALA A 184 -2.43 5.42 -13.05
CA ALA A 184 -1.56 4.29 -12.72
C ALA A 184 -2.09 3.48 -11.53
N VAL A 185 -2.76 4.15 -10.56
CA VAL A 185 -3.39 3.49 -9.42
C VAL A 185 -4.75 4.12 -9.16
N GLU A 186 -5.75 3.30 -8.90
CA GLU A 186 -7.07 3.73 -8.44
C GLU A 186 -7.44 3.00 -7.15
N VAL A 187 -7.89 3.73 -6.12
CA VAL A 187 -8.35 3.17 -4.86
C VAL A 187 -9.78 3.63 -4.59
N THR A 188 -10.72 2.70 -4.50
CA THR A 188 -12.12 2.99 -4.14
C THR A 188 -12.41 2.45 -2.75
N PHE A 189 -12.95 3.30 -1.88
CA PHE A 189 -13.29 2.94 -0.50
C PHE A 189 -14.76 2.58 -0.33
N GLU A 190 -15.02 1.60 0.53
CA GLU A 190 -16.33 1.40 1.11
C GLU A 190 -16.58 2.46 2.21
N PRO A 191 -17.84 2.63 2.67
CA PRO A 191 -18.12 3.56 3.77
C PRO A 191 -17.29 3.25 5.02
N PHE A 192 -16.75 4.30 5.63
CA PHE A 192 -15.99 4.18 6.87
C PHE A 192 -16.90 3.96 8.07
N GLU A 193 -16.56 2.99 8.90
CA GLU A 193 -17.12 2.84 10.23
C GLU A 193 -16.21 3.56 11.21
N LEU A 194 -16.70 4.64 11.83
CA LEU A 194 -15.94 5.46 12.77
C LEU A 194 -16.25 5.07 14.22
N GLY A 195 -15.26 5.21 15.13
CA GLY A 195 -15.45 4.95 16.55
C GLY A 195 -15.58 3.46 16.88
N VAL A 196 -14.95 2.59 16.10
CA VAL A 196 -14.97 1.12 16.30
C VAL A 196 -14.19 0.75 17.55
N GLU A 197 -14.73 -0.13 18.38
CA GLU A 197 -14.00 -0.75 19.48
C GLU A 197 -13.37 -2.06 19.00
N PHE A 198 -12.05 -2.15 19.09
CA PHE A 198 -11.29 -3.34 18.71
C PHE A 198 -10.98 -4.22 19.94
N GLU A 199 -10.88 -5.53 19.72
CA GLU A 199 -10.42 -6.46 20.75
C GLU A 199 -8.97 -6.12 21.15
N PRO A 200 -8.57 -6.33 22.42
CA PRO A 200 -7.27 -5.92 22.93
C PRO A 200 -6.05 -6.44 22.14
N ASN A 201 -6.19 -7.59 21.49
CA ASN A 201 -5.12 -8.23 20.72
C ASN A 201 -5.23 -8.01 19.20
N PHE A 202 -6.14 -7.14 18.76
CA PHE A 202 -6.41 -6.93 17.32
C PHE A 202 -5.17 -6.43 16.56
N PHE A 203 -4.32 -5.64 17.21
CA PHE A 203 -3.10 -5.09 16.64
C PHE A 203 -1.83 -5.83 17.10
N GLU A 204 -1.96 -7.04 17.66
CA GLU A 204 -0.82 -7.86 18.09
C GLU A 204 -0.34 -8.79 16.97
N VAL A 205 0.98 -8.94 16.84
CA VAL A 205 1.62 -9.76 15.81
C VAL A 205 1.15 -11.21 15.88
N ASP A 206 1.20 -11.81 17.07
CA ASP A 206 0.88 -13.24 17.26
C ASP A 206 -0.59 -13.54 16.94
N ALA A 207 -1.50 -12.63 17.30
CA ALA A 207 -2.93 -12.79 17.00
C ALA A 207 -3.19 -12.74 15.48
N ASN A 208 -2.50 -11.86 14.76
CA ASN A 208 -2.64 -11.72 13.32
C ASN A 208 -2.01 -12.88 12.53
N LEU A 209 -0.89 -13.42 12.99
CA LEU A 209 -0.32 -14.63 12.41
C LEU A 209 -1.22 -15.86 12.62
N THR A 210 -1.70 -16.05 13.85
CA THR A 210 -2.53 -17.21 14.22
C THR A 210 -3.90 -17.17 13.53
N SER A 211 -4.58 -16.02 13.50
CA SER A 211 -5.87 -15.89 12.84
C SER A 211 -5.80 -16.11 11.33
N GLY A 212 -4.71 -15.69 10.68
CA GLY A 212 -4.45 -15.96 9.28
C GLY A 212 -4.31 -17.45 8.98
N ILE A 213 -3.65 -18.21 9.85
CA ILE A 213 -3.50 -19.67 9.70
C ILE A 213 -4.87 -20.38 9.81
N PHE A 214 -5.73 -19.95 10.74
CA PHE A 214 -7.08 -20.54 10.90
C PHE A 214 -8.06 -20.18 9.78
N SER A 215 -7.78 -19.12 9.02
CA SER A 215 -8.59 -18.74 7.86
C SER A 215 -8.27 -19.56 6.60
N LEU A 216 -7.15 -20.28 6.61
CA LEU A 216 -6.78 -21.19 5.50
C LEU A 216 -7.72 -22.41 5.49
N PRO A 217 -8.08 -22.96 4.31
CA PRO A 217 -8.82 -24.20 4.20
C PRO A 217 -8.13 -25.32 4.98
N VAL A 218 -8.89 -26.09 5.75
CA VAL A 218 -8.36 -27.18 6.62
C VAL A 218 -7.49 -28.17 5.85
N GLY A 219 -7.70 -28.34 4.54
CA GLY A 219 -6.88 -29.17 3.66
C GLY A 219 -5.43 -28.71 3.49
N LEU A 220 -5.12 -27.44 3.78
CA LEU A 220 -3.75 -26.90 3.70
C LEU A 220 -2.97 -27.11 5.01
N ILE A 221 -3.68 -27.31 6.13
CA ILE A 221 -3.05 -27.57 7.45
C ILE A 221 -2.65 -29.06 7.57
N GLU A 222 -3.37 -29.96 6.91
CA GLU A 222 -3.13 -31.42 6.94
C GLU A 222 -2.65 -31.99 5.59
N GLY A 223 -2.54 -31.14 4.54
CA GLY A 223 -2.17 -31.58 3.20
C GLY A 223 -0.76 -32.13 3.17
N GLU A 224 -0.61 -33.34 2.63
CA GLU A 224 0.65 -33.80 2.06
C GLU A 224 1.22 -32.64 1.25
N HIS A 225 2.34 -32.06 1.71
CA HIS A 225 3.09 -31.10 0.91
C HIS A 225 3.34 -31.78 -0.44
N SER A 226 2.60 -31.38 -1.46
CA SER A 226 3.07 -31.63 -2.80
C SER A 226 4.46 -30.99 -2.82
N GLN A 227 5.51 -31.77 -2.94
CA GLN A 227 6.84 -31.30 -3.21
C GLN A 227 6.74 -30.46 -4.47
N SER A 228 6.41 -29.18 -4.33
CA SER A 228 6.54 -28.26 -5.43
C SER A 228 8.04 -28.16 -5.69
N GLU A 229 8.46 -28.78 -6.77
CA GLU A 229 9.84 -28.72 -7.21
C GLU A 229 10.27 -27.25 -7.22
N PHE A 230 11.31 -26.91 -6.45
CA PHE A 230 11.81 -25.53 -6.42
C PHE A 230 12.23 -25.13 -7.83
N ILE A 231 11.49 -24.22 -8.43
CA ILE A 231 11.75 -23.69 -9.76
C ILE A 231 12.47 -22.37 -9.63
N VAL A 232 13.72 -22.31 -10.11
CA VAL A 232 14.48 -21.06 -10.16
C VAL A 232 13.78 -20.08 -11.10
N ARG A 233 13.50 -18.87 -10.62
CA ARG A 233 12.87 -17.80 -11.39
C ARG A 233 13.91 -16.80 -11.87
N TYR A 234 13.74 -16.35 -13.09
CA TYR A 234 14.61 -15.37 -13.73
C TYR A 234 13.83 -14.10 -14.05
N PRO A 235 14.38 -12.91 -13.77
CA PRO A 235 13.73 -11.65 -14.17
C PRO A 235 13.71 -11.53 -15.69
N THR A 236 12.64 -10.92 -16.22
CA THR A 236 12.55 -10.54 -17.63
C THR A 236 12.99 -9.09 -17.86
N ALA A 237 12.87 -8.23 -16.83
CA ALA A 237 13.42 -6.88 -16.83
C ALA A 237 14.89 -6.89 -16.39
N LEU A 238 15.80 -6.74 -17.33
CA LEU A 238 17.26 -6.94 -17.11
C LEU A 238 18.05 -5.64 -16.97
N MET A 239 17.44 -4.47 -17.17
CA MET A 239 18.07 -3.13 -17.05
C MET A 239 19.39 -3.00 -17.81
N GLY A 240 19.52 -3.65 -18.98
CA GLY A 240 20.75 -3.66 -19.79
C GLY A 240 21.84 -4.61 -19.29
N ALA A 241 21.51 -5.51 -18.36
CA ALA A 241 22.41 -6.56 -17.89
C ALA A 241 22.10 -7.93 -18.54
N GLU A 242 23.04 -8.84 -18.44
CA GLU A 242 22.92 -10.25 -18.84
C GLU A 242 23.30 -11.15 -17.66
N LEU A 243 22.70 -12.33 -17.59
CA LEU A 243 23.06 -13.33 -16.58
C LEU A 243 24.50 -13.77 -16.80
N SER A 244 25.38 -13.50 -15.86
CA SER A 244 26.81 -13.85 -15.93
C SER A 244 27.15 -15.13 -15.18
N GLU A 245 26.44 -15.41 -14.04
CA GLU A 245 26.73 -16.57 -13.19
C GLU A 245 25.46 -17.04 -12.50
N THR A 246 25.35 -18.36 -12.36
CA THR A 246 24.37 -19.04 -11.51
C THR A 246 25.11 -19.96 -10.56
N ALA A 247 24.95 -19.76 -9.25
CA ALA A 247 25.53 -20.61 -8.22
C ALA A 247 24.40 -21.24 -7.39
N GLU A 248 24.44 -22.57 -7.22
CA GLU A 248 23.46 -23.32 -6.45
C GLU A 248 24.11 -23.92 -5.21
N PHE A 249 23.42 -23.86 -4.07
CA PHE A 249 23.88 -24.37 -2.80
C PHE A 249 22.77 -25.21 -2.15
N ASP A 250 23.06 -26.48 -1.92
CA ASP A 250 22.18 -27.32 -1.09
C ASP A 250 22.41 -26.96 0.39
N ARG A 251 21.31 -26.83 1.15
CA ARG A 251 21.28 -26.52 2.58
C ARG A 251 20.57 -27.64 3.33
N GLU A 252 20.77 -27.71 4.66
CA GLU A 252 20.11 -28.73 5.48
C GLU A 252 18.58 -28.61 5.46
N GLU A 253 18.03 -27.41 5.25
CA GLU A 253 16.61 -27.10 5.25
C GLU A 253 16.09 -26.58 3.90
N GLY A 254 16.77 -26.87 2.77
CA GLY A 254 16.32 -26.40 1.46
C GLY A 254 17.44 -26.07 0.49
N LYS A 255 17.19 -25.15 -0.43
CA LYS A 255 18.11 -24.79 -1.51
C LYS A 255 18.26 -23.28 -1.64
N ARG A 256 19.50 -22.82 -1.89
CA ARG A 256 19.81 -21.42 -2.25
C ARG A 256 20.33 -21.34 -3.67
N VAL A 257 19.81 -20.40 -4.45
CA VAL A 257 20.32 -20.07 -5.78
C VAL A 257 20.72 -18.60 -5.81
N VAL A 258 21.88 -18.32 -6.36
CA VAL A 258 22.40 -16.97 -6.55
C VAL A 258 22.56 -16.72 -8.04
N LEU A 259 21.90 -15.68 -8.53
CA LEU A 259 21.97 -15.21 -9.92
C LEU A 259 22.72 -13.88 -9.94
N THR A 260 23.81 -13.80 -10.69
CA THR A 260 24.59 -12.58 -10.85
C THR A 260 24.42 -12.05 -12.27
N TYR A 261 24.02 -10.78 -12.36
CA TYR A 261 23.79 -10.06 -13.62
C TYR A 261 24.86 -8.98 -13.79
N GLN A 262 25.46 -8.90 -14.98
CA GLN A 262 26.48 -7.94 -15.34
C GLN A 262 26.14 -7.24 -16.66
N GLY A 263 26.48 -5.94 -16.79
CA GLY A 263 26.18 -5.15 -17.98
C GLY A 263 26.15 -3.65 -17.68
N GLU A 264 25.15 -2.95 -18.23
CA GLU A 264 25.01 -1.52 -17.97
C GLU A 264 24.69 -1.23 -16.49
N LYS A 265 23.91 -2.11 -15.86
CA LYS A 265 23.59 -2.06 -14.44
C LYS A 265 23.74 -3.45 -13.84
N GLU A 266 24.60 -3.54 -12.82
CA GLU A 266 24.91 -4.81 -12.18
C GLU A 266 23.98 -5.04 -10.99
N PHE A 267 23.50 -6.30 -10.84
CA PHE A 267 22.71 -6.71 -9.68
C PHE A 267 22.83 -8.21 -9.41
N THR A 268 22.51 -8.59 -8.19
CA THR A 268 22.50 -10.00 -7.75
C THR A 268 21.13 -10.33 -7.17
N ILE A 269 20.58 -11.50 -7.52
CA ILE A 269 19.35 -12.04 -6.93
C ILE A 269 19.69 -13.32 -6.20
N VAL A 270 19.30 -13.42 -4.94
CA VAL A 270 19.34 -14.64 -4.14
C VAL A 270 17.91 -15.18 -4.01
N GLN A 271 17.73 -16.47 -4.23
CA GLN A 271 16.49 -17.19 -4.01
C GLN A 271 16.74 -18.28 -2.99
N ASP A 272 16.05 -18.19 -1.85
CA ASP A 272 16.14 -19.16 -0.75
C ASP A 272 14.82 -19.93 -0.64
N TYR A 273 14.86 -21.22 -0.88
CA TYR A 273 13.76 -22.14 -0.64
C TYR A 273 14.00 -22.94 0.64
N ASN A 274 13.04 -22.87 1.56
CA ASN A 274 13.09 -23.61 2.83
C ASN A 274 11.92 -24.62 2.90
N GLU A 275 12.21 -25.89 2.98
CA GLU A 275 11.20 -26.98 3.07
C GLU A 275 10.44 -27.00 4.41
N THR A 276 11.00 -26.42 5.47
CA THR A 276 10.51 -26.53 6.86
C THR A 276 9.79 -25.28 7.39
N ALA A 277 9.48 -24.30 6.56
CA ALA A 277 9.03 -22.97 7.00
C ALA A 277 7.67 -22.90 7.73
N MET A 278 6.85 -23.95 7.70
CA MET A 278 5.44 -23.89 8.16
C MET A 278 5.17 -24.28 9.62
N VAL A 279 6.15 -24.71 10.42
CA VAL A 279 5.82 -25.42 11.68
C VAL A 279 6.12 -24.68 12.99
N ALA A 280 6.88 -23.60 13.00
CA ALA A 280 7.20 -22.89 14.23
C ALA A 280 6.91 -21.40 14.13
N VAL A 281 6.19 -20.86 15.13
CA VAL A 281 6.12 -19.39 15.32
C VAL A 281 7.56 -18.93 15.55
N ARG A 282 8.07 -18.13 14.63
CA ARG A 282 9.42 -17.54 14.71
C ARG A 282 9.31 -16.12 15.24
N GLU A 283 10.31 -15.69 15.98
CA GLU A 283 10.42 -14.26 16.32
C GLU A 283 10.53 -13.44 15.02
N PRO A 284 9.94 -12.21 14.98
CA PRO A 284 10.01 -11.36 13.80
C PRO A 284 11.45 -11.13 13.34
N GLU A 285 11.72 -11.36 12.08
CA GLU A 285 13.02 -11.06 11.49
C GLU A 285 13.17 -9.55 11.35
N LEU A 286 14.27 -9.02 11.90
CA LEU A 286 14.58 -7.60 11.77
C LEU A 286 14.97 -7.29 10.32
N SER A 287 14.14 -6.52 9.63
CA SER A 287 14.39 -6.09 8.26
C SER A 287 14.79 -4.61 8.21
N ALA A 288 15.86 -4.32 7.48
CA ALA A 288 16.21 -2.95 7.17
C ALA A 288 15.29 -2.41 6.05
N GLY A 289 14.99 -1.11 6.08
CA GLY A 289 14.25 -0.43 5.01
C GLY A 289 12.79 -0.16 5.33
N VAL A 290 12.00 0.01 4.28
CA VAL A 290 10.58 0.37 4.36
C VAL A 290 9.74 -0.62 3.57
N PRO A 291 8.48 -0.87 3.97
CA PRO A 291 7.58 -1.74 3.21
C PRO A 291 7.23 -1.09 1.85
N VAL A 292 7.34 -1.88 0.78
CA VAL A 292 6.98 -1.47 -0.59
C VAL A 292 6.18 -2.56 -1.30
N HIS A 293 5.27 -2.16 -2.18
CA HIS A 293 4.50 -3.10 -3.00
C HIS A 293 5.33 -3.60 -4.18
N ILE A 294 5.39 -4.92 -4.34
CA ILE A 294 6.08 -5.60 -5.45
C ILE A 294 5.06 -6.50 -6.15
N GLY A 295 4.29 -5.92 -7.07
CA GLY A 295 3.26 -6.71 -7.72
C GLY A 295 2.32 -7.37 -6.71
N LYS A 296 2.41 -8.69 -6.55
CA LYS A 296 1.51 -9.47 -5.67
C LYS A 296 1.95 -9.55 -4.21
N THR A 297 3.07 -8.95 -3.82
CA THR A 297 3.64 -9.09 -2.48
C THR A 297 4.16 -7.75 -1.95
N ILE A 298 4.39 -7.67 -0.64
CA ILE A 298 5.04 -6.54 0.02
C ILE A 298 6.47 -6.96 0.35
N GLY A 299 7.42 -6.14 -0.07
CA GLY A 299 8.83 -6.33 0.23
C GLY A 299 9.41 -5.26 1.14
N ALA A 300 10.64 -5.47 1.57
CA ALA A 300 11.47 -4.55 2.34
C ALA A 300 12.48 -3.86 1.42
N MET A 301 12.34 -2.55 1.23
CA MET A 301 13.18 -1.75 0.35
C MET A 301 14.16 -0.92 1.15
N THR A 302 15.45 -1.01 0.78
CA THR A 302 16.52 -0.08 1.20
C THR A 302 17.01 0.71 -0.01
N ASP A 303 18.08 1.50 0.14
CA ASP A 303 18.72 2.20 -0.98
C ASP A 303 19.42 1.24 -1.96
N GLN A 304 19.82 0.06 -1.49
CA GLN A 304 20.68 -0.87 -2.25
C GLN A 304 20.12 -2.30 -2.31
N SER A 305 18.97 -2.57 -1.70
CA SER A 305 18.42 -3.91 -1.69
C SER A 305 16.90 -3.92 -1.59
N LEU A 306 16.32 -5.01 -2.08
CA LEU A 306 14.91 -5.33 -1.99
C LEU A 306 14.76 -6.80 -1.56
N THR A 307 14.02 -7.03 -0.48
CA THR A 307 13.77 -8.37 0.06
C THR A 307 12.27 -8.64 0.04
N TRP A 308 11.86 -9.81 -0.40
CA TRP A 308 10.44 -10.22 -0.37
C TRP A 308 10.31 -11.74 -0.30
N SER A 309 9.10 -12.22 0.04
CA SER A 309 8.75 -13.63 -0.01
C SER A 309 7.57 -13.83 -0.94
N GLU A 310 7.64 -14.83 -1.80
CA GLU A 310 6.56 -15.19 -2.70
C GLU A 310 6.57 -16.71 -2.97
N ASN A 311 5.41 -17.36 -2.84
CA ASN A 311 5.24 -18.79 -3.09
C ASN A 311 6.24 -19.68 -2.32
N GLY A 312 6.54 -19.35 -1.06
CA GLY A 312 7.45 -20.13 -0.20
C GLY A 312 8.94 -19.93 -0.50
N VAL A 313 9.29 -19.02 -1.40
CA VAL A 313 10.67 -18.64 -1.70
C VAL A 313 10.96 -17.25 -1.16
N ASP A 314 12.09 -17.09 -0.51
CA ASP A 314 12.62 -15.81 -0.07
C ASP A 314 13.58 -15.25 -1.12
N TYR A 315 13.35 -14.03 -1.52
CA TYR A 315 14.13 -13.32 -2.52
C TYR A 315 14.90 -12.17 -1.88
N TYR A 316 16.13 -11.98 -2.32
CA TYR A 316 16.94 -10.83 -1.98
C TYR A 316 17.62 -10.31 -3.25
N LEU A 317 17.25 -9.09 -3.67
CA LEU A 317 17.87 -8.35 -4.76
C LEU A 317 18.82 -7.32 -4.17
N ALA A 318 20.06 -7.28 -4.64
CA ALA A 318 21.04 -6.30 -4.24
C ALA A 318 21.68 -5.63 -5.46
N SER A 319 21.83 -4.30 -5.42
CA SER A 319 22.51 -3.50 -6.41
C SER A 319 22.95 -2.16 -5.85
N GLU A 320 24.13 -1.68 -6.31
CA GLU A 320 24.59 -0.30 -6.08
C GLU A 320 24.27 0.62 -7.28
N GLN A 321 23.71 0.09 -8.36
CA GLN A 321 23.51 0.79 -9.63
C GLN A 321 22.04 0.92 -10.02
N LEU A 322 21.18 0.01 -9.57
CA LEU A 322 19.74 0.10 -9.79
C LEU A 322 19.12 1.18 -8.91
N THR A 323 18.20 1.95 -9.47
CA THR A 323 17.29 2.78 -8.66
C THR A 323 16.28 1.90 -7.93
N ARG A 324 15.57 2.45 -6.96
CA ARG A 324 14.52 1.73 -6.23
C ARG A 324 13.41 1.26 -7.17
N GLU A 325 13.02 2.11 -8.14
CA GLU A 325 12.02 1.79 -9.17
C GLU A 325 12.45 0.60 -10.03
N GLU A 326 13.70 0.62 -10.47
CA GLU A 326 14.26 -0.46 -11.27
C GLU A 326 14.37 -1.77 -10.49
N MET A 327 14.68 -1.70 -9.18
CA MET A 327 14.65 -2.88 -8.32
C MET A 327 13.24 -3.46 -8.20
N ILE A 328 12.19 -2.62 -8.09
CA ILE A 328 10.79 -3.07 -8.09
C ILE A 328 10.43 -3.69 -9.44
N GLU A 329 10.82 -3.06 -10.56
CA GLU A 329 10.54 -3.58 -11.91
C GLU A 329 11.22 -4.94 -12.14
N VAL A 330 12.47 -5.11 -11.72
CA VAL A 330 13.18 -6.40 -11.76
C VAL A 330 12.43 -7.44 -10.93
N ALA A 331 12.05 -7.12 -9.69
CA ALA A 331 11.34 -8.03 -8.81
C ALA A 331 9.96 -8.44 -9.35
N GLN A 332 9.17 -7.48 -9.84
CA GLN A 332 7.86 -7.74 -10.47
C GLN A 332 7.98 -8.65 -11.69
N SER A 333 9.06 -8.49 -12.47
CA SER A 333 9.28 -9.29 -13.68
C SER A 333 9.61 -10.76 -13.41
N MET A 334 9.97 -11.12 -12.16
CA MET A 334 10.21 -12.52 -11.77
C MET A 334 8.92 -13.34 -11.62
N GLY A 335 7.78 -12.68 -11.39
CA GLY A 335 6.46 -13.32 -11.31
C GLY A 335 5.87 -13.72 -12.68
N GLN A 336 6.39 -13.15 -13.76
CA GLN A 336 5.90 -13.38 -15.12
C GLN A 336 6.60 -14.62 -15.73
N GLN A 337 6.08 -15.82 -15.48
CA GLN A 337 6.50 -16.98 -16.27
C GLN A 337 5.97 -16.82 -17.69
N MET A 338 6.87 -16.84 -18.68
CA MET A 338 6.45 -17.10 -20.06
C MET A 338 5.93 -18.53 -20.13
N GLU A 339 4.61 -18.71 -20.24
CA GLU A 339 4.04 -19.97 -20.73
C GLU A 339 4.66 -20.25 -22.10
N LYS A 340 5.37 -21.36 -22.20
CA LYS A 340 5.87 -21.90 -23.47
C LYS A 340 4.83 -22.76 -24.13
#